data_77a2de741efa84decb8338405213d401
#
_entry.id   77a2de741efa84decb8338405213d401
#
_cell.length_a   1.000
_cell.length_b   1.000
_cell.length_c   1.000
_cell.angle_alpha   90.00
_cell.angle_beta   90.00
_cell.angle_gamma   90.00
#
_symmetry.space_group_name_H-M   'P 1'
#
loop_
_entity.id
_entity.type
_entity.pdbx_description
1 polymer ?
#
loop_
_entity_poly.entity_id
_entity_poly.type
_entity_poly.pdbx_seq_one_letter_code
_entity_poly.pdbx_strand_id
1 'polypeptide(L)'
;EADFKTIKGCGNYITDYRLHDIWVLEELNKTKVSLTDFTKELPQIEINSTENNFMGYAGCNRMNGTLFFEKGIIRFTNISTTRMMCSKSNKENEFLKALQSATTYKIESNRLWLSNPNGLLIVFKKVD
;
A
#
# COMPACT_ATOMS: atom_id res chain seq x y z
N GLU A 1 13.17 22.67 -7.48
CA GLU A 1 12.96 22.40 -7.30
C GLU A 1 12.62 22.30 -6.82
N ALA A 2 12.92 22.68 -6.79
CA ALA A 2 12.67 22.37 -6.54
C ALA A 2 12.43 22.41 -6.12
N ASP A 3 12.73 22.71 -6.33
CA ASP A 3 12.59 22.46 -5.93
C ASP A 3 12.37 22.38 -5.36
N PHE A 4 12.58 22.65 -5.49
CA PHE A 4 12.56 22.35 -4.86
C PHE A 4 12.86 22.36 -4.24
N LYS A 5 13.02 22.53 -4.22
CA LYS A 5 13.42 22.48 -3.64
C LYS A 5 13.51 22.52 -2.83
N THR A 6 13.46 22.90 -2.83
CA THR A 6 13.56 22.74 -2.16
C THR A 6 13.39 22.82 -1.25
N ILE A 7 13.69 23.04 -0.92
CA ILE A 7 13.44 22.89 -0.11
C ILE A 7 13.75 22.92 0.75
N LYS A 8 13.92 23.18 1.02
CA LYS A 8 14.26 23.08 1.77
C LYS A 8 14.41 22.33 2.62
N GLY A 9 14.58 22.29 2.41
CA GLY A 9 14.82 21.04 2.93
C GLY A 9 15.22 20.75 4.25
N CYS A 10 15.19 21.12 4.97
CA CYS A 10 15.45 21.11 6.35
C CYS A 10 15.33 19.79 7.07
N GLY A 11 15.74 18.69 6.49
CA GLY A 11 15.71 17.41 7.16
C GLY A 11 14.36 16.73 7.22
N ASN A 12 13.35 17.33 6.67
CA ASN A 12 12.05 16.69 6.58
C ASN A 12 12.00 15.84 5.33
N TYR A 13 11.44 14.66 5.46
CA TYR A 13 11.31 13.76 4.33
C TYR A 13 9.91 13.89 3.76
N ILE A 14 9.86 14.08 2.45
CA ILE A 14 8.60 14.25 1.74
C ILE A 14 8.25 12.92 1.09
N THR A 15 7.06 12.42 1.37
CA THR A 15 6.58 11.20 0.74
C THR A 15 6.51 11.41 -0.77
N ASP A 16 6.99 10.43 -1.52
CA ASP A 16 6.98 10.46 -2.97
C ASP A 16 5.54 10.66 -3.45
N TYR A 17 5.26 11.80 -4.08
CA TYR A 17 3.89 12.11 -4.46
C TYR A 17 3.36 11.20 -5.57
N ARG A 18 4.23 10.45 -6.24
CA ARG A 18 3.75 9.46 -7.21
C ARG A 18 2.95 8.36 -6.52
N LEU A 19 3.14 8.21 -5.20
CA LEU A 19 2.34 7.28 -4.41
C LEU A 19 0.93 7.79 -4.17
N HIS A 20 0.71 9.09 -4.33
CA HIS A 20 -0.58 9.73 -4.07
C HIS A 20 -1.59 9.34 -5.15
N ASP A 21 -2.23 8.21 -4.96
CA ASP A 21 -3.15 7.67 -5.94
C ASP A 21 -3.96 6.54 -5.30
N ILE A 22 -4.81 5.95 -6.12
CA ILE A 22 -5.59 4.78 -5.72
C ILE A 22 -4.99 3.55 -6.41
N TRP A 23 -4.68 2.54 -5.62
CA TRP A 23 -4.00 1.34 -6.08
C TRP A 23 -4.83 0.11 -5.77
N VAL A 24 -4.99 -0.79 -6.73
CA VAL A 24 -5.74 -2.04 -6.58
C VAL A 24 -4.76 -3.21 -6.60
N LEU A 25 -4.97 -4.17 -5.71
CA LEU A 25 -4.10 -5.33 -5.61
C LEU A 25 -4.12 -6.16 -6.88
N GLU A 26 -2.95 -6.47 -7.41
CA GLU A 26 -2.80 -7.31 -8.59
C GLU A 26 -2.13 -8.64 -8.26
N GLU A 27 -1.09 -8.60 -7.42
CA GLU A 27 -0.39 -9.81 -6.99
C GLU A 27 -0.12 -9.75 -5.49
N LEU A 28 -0.19 -10.91 -4.87
CA LEU A 28 0.10 -11.05 -3.44
C LEU A 28 1.04 -12.24 -3.26
N ASN A 29 2.19 -11.99 -2.63
CA ASN A 29 3.21 -13.02 -2.41
C ASN A 29 3.59 -13.76 -3.70
N LYS A 30 3.79 -12.98 -4.78
CA LYS A 30 4.23 -13.45 -6.09
C LYS A 30 3.17 -14.26 -6.84
N THR A 31 1.93 -14.23 -6.38
CA THR A 31 0.84 -14.94 -7.03
C THR A 31 -0.24 -13.96 -7.43
N LYS A 32 -0.68 -14.04 -8.67
CA LYS A 32 -1.75 -13.19 -9.15
C LYS A 32 -3.04 -13.51 -8.40
N VAL A 33 -3.71 -12.46 -7.90
CA VAL A 33 -4.93 -12.65 -7.14
C VAL A 33 -6.15 -12.58 -8.06
N SER A 34 -7.24 -13.18 -7.59
CA SER A 34 -8.51 -13.11 -8.30
C SER A 34 -9.59 -12.66 -7.31
N LEU A 35 -10.73 -12.26 -7.86
CA LEU A 35 -11.84 -11.79 -7.04
C LEU A 35 -12.30 -12.83 -6.03
N THR A 36 -12.17 -14.11 -6.39
CA THR A 36 -12.60 -15.20 -5.50
C THR A 36 -11.70 -15.35 -4.27
N ASP A 37 -10.53 -14.72 -4.27
CA ASP A 37 -9.63 -14.76 -3.11
C ASP A 37 -10.10 -13.84 -2.00
N PHE A 38 -11.09 -13.00 -2.26
CA PHE A 38 -11.60 -12.02 -1.30
C PHE A 38 -13.11 -12.03 -1.27
N THR A 39 -13.68 -11.46 -0.20
CA THR A 39 -15.11 -11.58 0.06
C THR A 39 -15.97 -10.81 -0.93
N LYS A 40 -15.62 -9.58 -1.23
CA LYS A 40 -16.45 -8.73 -2.08
C LYS A 40 -15.72 -8.20 -3.30
N GLU A 41 -14.55 -7.65 -3.09
CA GLU A 41 -13.77 -7.07 -4.17
C GLU A 41 -12.29 -7.14 -3.80
N LEU A 42 -11.44 -6.87 -4.78
CA LEU A 42 -10.00 -6.89 -4.55
C LEU A 42 -9.58 -5.79 -3.59
N PRO A 43 -8.57 -6.05 -2.74
CA PRO A 43 -8.03 -4.99 -1.89
C PRO A 43 -7.63 -3.78 -2.68
N GLN A 44 -7.85 -2.62 -2.08
CA GLN A 44 -7.57 -1.33 -2.71
C GLN A 44 -7.05 -0.39 -1.64
N ILE A 45 -6.10 0.44 -2.01
CA ILE A 45 -5.52 1.40 -1.07
C ILE A 45 -5.47 2.77 -1.75
N GLU A 46 -5.88 3.77 -1.01
CA GLU A 46 -5.76 5.16 -1.43
C GLU A 46 -4.70 5.80 -0.55
N ILE A 47 -3.60 6.23 -1.15
CA ILE A 47 -2.50 6.84 -0.42
C ILE A 47 -2.59 8.35 -0.54
N ASN A 48 -2.55 9.02 0.60
CA ASN A 48 -2.49 10.47 0.66
C ASN A 48 -1.09 10.88 1.09
N SER A 49 -0.27 11.27 0.13
CA SER A 49 1.12 11.60 0.38
C SER A 49 1.27 12.92 1.14
N THR A 50 0.28 13.80 1.05
CA THR A 50 0.30 15.07 1.76
C THR A 50 0.11 14.88 3.27
N GLU A 51 -0.81 14.00 3.63
CA GLU A 51 -1.12 13.73 5.03
C GLU A 51 -0.33 12.55 5.60
N ASN A 52 0.39 11.85 4.75
CA ASN A 52 1.15 10.64 5.12
C ASN A 52 0.26 9.61 5.78
N ASN A 53 -0.89 9.36 5.15
CA ASN A 53 -1.79 8.31 5.61
C ASN A 53 -2.37 7.57 4.41
N PHE A 54 -3.08 6.50 4.73
CA PHE A 54 -3.74 5.73 3.69
C PHE A 54 -5.05 5.18 4.24
N MET A 55 -5.94 4.88 3.31
CA MET A 55 -7.20 4.23 3.65
C MET A 55 -7.58 3.32 2.49
N GLY A 56 -8.46 2.39 2.73
CA GLY A 56 -8.89 1.52 1.67
C GLY A 56 -9.65 0.31 2.16
N TYR A 57 -9.52 -0.74 1.38
CA TYR A 57 -10.28 -1.96 1.56
C TYR A 57 -9.31 -3.14 1.52
N ALA A 58 -9.37 -3.97 2.54
CA ALA A 58 -8.39 -5.05 2.70
C ALA A 58 -8.88 -6.40 2.15
N GLY A 59 -10.04 -6.42 1.53
CA GLY A 59 -10.60 -7.65 0.98
C GLY A 59 -11.92 -8.04 1.60
N CYS A 60 -12.20 -7.58 2.80
CA CYS A 60 -13.45 -7.77 3.50
C CYS A 60 -13.73 -6.56 4.37
N ASN A 61 -12.74 -6.13 5.12
CA ASN A 61 -12.86 -4.99 6.03
C ASN A 61 -12.22 -3.75 5.45
N ARG A 62 -12.74 -2.59 5.86
CA ARG A 62 -12.11 -1.32 5.54
C ARG A 62 -10.88 -1.15 6.42
N MET A 63 -9.88 -0.45 5.91
CA MET A 63 -8.66 -0.21 6.66
C MET A 63 -8.21 1.23 6.51
N ASN A 64 -7.44 1.68 7.48
CA ASN A 64 -6.73 2.94 7.39
C ASN A 64 -5.48 2.86 8.24
N GLY A 65 -4.56 3.77 8.02
CA GLY A 65 -3.34 3.78 8.78
C GLY A 65 -2.44 4.93 8.42
N THR A 66 -1.22 4.87 8.92
CA THR A 66 -0.22 5.91 8.74
C THR A 66 0.85 5.41 7.78
N LEU A 67 1.30 6.30 6.92
CA LEU A 67 2.38 6.02 5.97
C LEU A 67 3.66 6.66 6.49
N PHE A 68 4.68 5.85 6.73
CA PHE A 68 6.01 6.33 7.05
C PHE A 68 6.86 6.26 5.81
N PHE A 69 7.52 7.35 5.48
CA PHE A 69 8.37 7.40 4.29
C PHE A 69 9.67 8.14 4.61
N GLU A 70 10.80 7.52 4.29
CA GLU A 70 12.10 8.13 4.51
C GLU A 70 13.11 7.55 3.52
N LYS A 71 13.60 8.39 2.60
CA LYS A 71 14.67 8.00 1.67
C LYS A 71 14.42 6.69 0.93
N GLY A 72 13.21 6.51 0.42
CA GLY A 72 12.88 5.30 -0.34
C GLY A 72 12.44 4.12 0.51
N ILE A 73 12.49 4.27 1.82
CA ILE A 73 11.95 3.27 2.73
C ILE A 73 10.51 3.63 3.01
N ILE A 74 9.62 2.66 2.90
CA ILE A 74 8.19 2.86 3.11
C ILE A 74 7.69 1.89 4.17
N ARG A 75 6.81 2.36 5.06
CA ARG A 75 6.17 1.51 6.06
C ARG A 75 4.70 1.87 6.17
N PHE A 76 3.88 0.87 6.23
CA PHE A 76 2.45 1.02 6.48
C PHE A 76 2.22 0.64 7.94
N THR A 77 1.92 1.63 8.78
CA THR A 77 1.86 1.43 10.21
C THR A 77 0.52 1.87 10.79
N ASN A 78 0.30 1.52 12.05
CA ASN A 78 -0.92 1.90 12.78
C ASN A 78 -2.18 1.51 12.02
N ILE A 79 -2.17 0.33 11.42
CA ILE A 79 -3.29 -0.14 10.59
C ILE A 79 -4.46 -0.51 11.47
N SER A 80 -5.59 0.14 11.21
CA SER A 80 -6.86 -0.18 11.87
C SER A 80 -7.82 -0.73 10.84
N THR A 81 -8.60 -1.71 11.24
CA THR A 81 -9.60 -2.30 10.34
C THR A 81 -10.95 -2.42 11.04
N THR A 82 -12.02 -2.43 10.26
CA THR A 82 -13.32 -2.82 10.79
C THR A 82 -13.27 -4.32 11.06
N ARG A 83 -14.28 -4.84 11.77
CA ARG A 83 -14.29 -6.24 12.16
C ARG A 83 -15.57 -6.93 11.69
N MET A 84 -15.69 -7.05 10.38
CA MET A 84 -16.81 -7.75 9.78
C MET A 84 -16.50 -9.22 9.64
N MET A 85 -17.52 -10.04 9.58
CA MET A 85 -17.33 -11.47 9.32
C MET A 85 -17.02 -11.66 7.85
N CYS A 86 -15.94 -12.38 7.58
CA CYS A 86 -15.49 -12.64 6.22
C CYS A 86 -15.53 -14.12 5.92
N SER A 87 -15.58 -14.48 4.63
CA SER A 87 -15.58 -15.86 4.23
C SER A 87 -14.26 -16.53 4.61
N LYS A 88 -14.28 -17.84 4.78
CA LYS A 88 -13.08 -18.58 5.16
C LYS A 88 -12.02 -18.57 4.08
N SER A 89 -12.41 -18.38 2.84
CA SER A 89 -11.47 -18.35 1.72
C SER A 89 -10.84 -16.97 1.52
N ASN A 90 -11.19 -16.01 2.38
CA ASN A 90 -10.70 -14.65 2.26
C ASN A 90 -9.23 -14.53 2.63
N LYS A 91 -8.45 -13.90 1.78
CA LYS A 91 -7.02 -13.72 2.00
C LYS A 91 -6.67 -12.39 2.64
N GLU A 92 -7.62 -11.74 3.30
CA GLU A 92 -7.41 -10.44 3.92
C GLU A 92 -6.24 -10.43 4.91
N ASN A 93 -6.16 -11.43 5.78
CA ASN A 93 -5.08 -11.48 6.76
C ASN A 93 -3.72 -11.60 6.10
N GLU A 94 -3.64 -12.37 5.04
CA GLU A 94 -2.42 -12.53 4.28
C GLU A 94 -2.01 -11.21 3.64
N PHE A 95 -2.98 -10.49 3.09
CA PHE A 95 -2.73 -9.17 2.50
C PHE A 95 -2.24 -8.18 3.55
N LEU A 96 -2.94 -8.10 4.69
CA LEU A 96 -2.56 -7.17 5.75
C LEU A 96 -1.16 -7.47 6.29
N LYS A 97 -0.83 -8.75 6.43
CA LYS A 97 0.48 -9.14 6.91
C LYS A 97 1.57 -8.72 5.91
N ALA A 98 1.32 -8.91 4.64
CA ALA A 98 2.26 -8.51 3.60
C ALA A 98 2.44 -6.99 3.58
N LEU A 99 1.35 -6.25 3.72
CA LEU A 99 1.40 -4.80 3.73
C LEU A 99 2.24 -4.28 4.90
N GLN A 100 2.06 -4.88 6.08
CA GLN A 100 2.83 -4.50 7.25
C GLN A 100 4.30 -4.87 7.14
N SER A 101 4.63 -5.85 6.31
CA SER A 101 6.00 -6.33 6.14
C SER A 101 6.77 -5.55 5.09
N ALA A 102 6.12 -4.72 4.30
CA ALA A 102 6.75 -3.97 3.22
C ALA A 102 7.69 -2.92 3.78
N THR A 103 8.89 -2.82 3.21
CA THR A 103 9.88 -1.83 3.62
C THR A 103 10.42 -1.00 2.47
N THR A 104 10.31 -1.49 1.24
CA THR A 104 10.78 -0.75 0.07
C THR A 104 9.73 -0.76 -1.01
N TYR A 105 9.85 0.16 -1.95
CA TYR A 105 8.89 0.24 -3.04
C TYR A 105 9.55 0.63 -4.34
N LYS A 106 8.83 0.37 -5.43
CA LYS A 106 9.23 0.77 -6.77
C LYS A 106 7.96 1.12 -7.53
N ILE A 107 7.99 2.18 -8.32
CA ILE A 107 6.87 2.57 -9.16
C ILE A 107 7.33 2.49 -10.61
N GLU A 108 6.64 1.67 -11.40
CA GLU A 108 6.99 1.48 -12.79
C GLU A 108 5.80 0.92 -13.55
N SER A 109 5.57 1.43 -14.76
CA SER A 109 4.51 0.92 -15.65
C SER A 109 3.12 0.92 -14.99
N ASN A 110 2.82 1.98 -14.26
CA ASN A 110 1.54 2.15 -13.56
C ASN A 110 1.32 1.10 -12.49
N ARG A 111 2.41 0.59 -11.92
CA ARG A 111 2.33 -0.40 -10.85
C ARG A 111 3.21 0.02 -9.69
N LEU A 112 2.76 -0.34 -8.51
CA LEU A 112 3.50 -0.12 -7.28
C LEU A 112 3.93 -1.48 -6.75
N TRP A 113 5.23 -1.69 -6.65
CA TRP A 113 5.83 -2.93 -6.20
C TRP A 113 6.32 -2.73 -4.78
N LEU A 114 5.81 -3.53 -3.84
CA LEU A 114 6.22 -3.46 -2.45
C LEU A 114 7.02 -4.71 -2.09
N SER A 115 8.15 -4.49 -1.47
CA SER A 115 9.09 -5.58 -1.16
C SER A 115 9.69 -5.41 0.22
N ASN A 116 10.36 -6.46 0.69
CA ASN A 116 11.22 -6.40 1.87
C ASN A 116 12.48 -7.20 1.54
N PRO A 117 13.43 -7.33 2.49
CA PRO A 117 14.67 -8.07 2.19
C PRO A 117 14.46 -9.51 1.73
N ASN A 118 13.31 -10.10 2.05
CA ASN A 118 13.02 -11.47 1.63
C ASN A 118 12.41 -11.57 0.24
N GLY A 119 12.06 -10.43 -0.36
CA GLY A 119 11.56 -10.43 -1.72
C GLY A 119 10.29 -9.62 -1.90
N LEU A 120 9.69 -9.82 -3.08
CA LEU A 120 8.49 -9.10 -3.47
C LEU A 120 7.28 -9.61 -2.68
N LEU A 121 6.48 -8.66 -2.18
CA LEU A 121 5.30 -8.99 -1.38
C LEU A 121 4.00 -8.66 -2.10
N ILE A 122 3.89 -7.45 -2.65
CA ILE A 122 2.65 -6.94 -3.20
C ILE A 122 2.93 -6.20 -4.50
N VAL A 123 2.05 -6.39 -5.47
CA VAL A 123 2.01 -5.55 -6.66
C VAL A 123 0.62 -4.94 -6.73
N PHE A 124 0.57 -3.62 -6.72
CA PHE A 124 -0.67 -2.88 -6.93
C PHE A 124 -0.67 -2.30 -8.34
N LYS A 125 -1.86 -2.17 -8.90
CA LYS A 125 -2.05 -1.51 -10.18
C LYS A 125 -2.76 -0.20 -9.94
N LYS A 126 -2.30 0.84 -10.61
CA LYS A 126 -2.90 2.17 -10.51
C LYS A 126 -4.30 2.17 -11.11
N VAL A 127 -5.24 2.80 -10.43
CA VAL A 127 -6.60 2.97 -10.92
C VAL A 127 -6.67 4.31 -11.61
N ASP A 128 -7.05 4.29 -12.87
CA ASP A 128 -7.24 5.52 -13.64
C ASP A 128 -8.71 5.87 -13.81
#